data_f17858cad1eb9b67d15f53ab37e01a79
#
_entry.id   f17858cad1eb9b67d15f53ab37e01a79
#
_cell.length_a   1.000
_cell.length_b   1.000
_cell.length_c   1.000
_cell.angle_alpha   90.00
_cell.angle_beta   90.00
_cell.angle_gamma   90.00
#
_symmetry.space_group_name_H-M   'P 1'
#
loop_
_entity.id
_entity.type
_entity.pdbx_description
1 polymer ?
#
loop_
_entity_poly.entity_id
_entity_poly.type
_entity_poly.pdbx_seq_one_letter_code
_entity_poly.pdbx_strand_id
1 'polypeptide(L)'
;MTSYFKMLAGSVSAVLIGVSSSNAQGRLSEGDIIKSLAGSAQAARAADLNTDALRRDVEKRIQVEGTENAASPPPALQALAKMPNLTVQIQFDFDSDWIRPASWETIGVIADALHHPLLLSNKFIVVGHTDAKGKRAYNLKLSQRRADAVRDMLVSTFRIEPGRLVAVGLGEEQLQDQNNPNAGVNRRVQFLNIGPR
;
A
#
# COMPACT_ATOMS: atom_id res chain seq x y z
N MET A 1 11.65 -48.59 17.59
CA MET A 1 11.52 -48.19 16.17
C MET A 1 10.87 -46.83 16.19
N THR A 2 11.69 -45.79 16.11
CA THR A 2 11.30 -44.36 16.30
C THR A 2 11.31 -43.69 14.93
N SER A 3 10.13 -43.38 14.41
CA SER A 3 9.98 -42.72 13.11
C SER A 3 10.03 -41.19 13.30
N TYR A 4 11.09 -40.54 12.80
CA TYR A 4 11.24 -39.11 12.77
C TYR A 4 10.46 -38.51 11.59
N PHE A 5 9.41 -37.77 11.90
CA PHE A 5 8.68 -36.96 10.92
C PHE A 5 9.40 -35.63 10.76
N LYS A 6 10.12 -35.45 9.65
CA LYS A 6 10.76 -34.16 9.29
C LYS A 6 9.70 -33.20 8.79
N MET A 7 9.36 -32.20 9.60
CA MET A 7 8.64 -31.00 9.17
C MET A 7 9.55 -30.13 8.31
N LEU A 8 9.25 -30.01 7.03
CA LEU A 8 9.82 -29.01 6.14
C LEU A 8 9.12 -27.68 6.41
N ALA A 9 9.76 -26.82 7.17
CA ALA A 9 9.37 -25.42 7.31
C ALA A 9 9.83 -24.66 6.06
N GLY A 10 8.90 -24.42 5.14
CA GLY A 10 9.10 -23.51 4.02
C GLY A 10 9.15 -22.06 4.54
N SER A 11 10.35 -21.49 4.63
CA SER A 11 10.53 -20.07 4.93
C SER A 11 10.13 -19.23 3.72
N VAL A 12 8.99 -18.57 3.82
CA VAL A 12 8.63 -17.49 2.91
C VAL A 12 9.50 -16.29 3.30
N SER A 13 10.58 -16.06 2.56
CA SER A 13 11.42 -14.87 2.71
C SER A 13 10.64 -13.65 2.21
N ALA A 14 10.01 -12.93 3.13
CA ALA A 14 9.63 -11.56 2.87
C ALA A 14 10.93 -10.74 2.71
N VAL A 15 11.19 -10.24 1.51
CA VAL A 15 12.27 -9.29 1.28
C VAL A 15 11.87 -7.97 1.93
N LEU A 16 12.17 -7.83 3.21
CA LEU A 16 12.23 -6.57 3.91
C LEU A 16 13.48 -5.84 3.39
N ILE A 17 13.28 -4.89 2.47
CA ILE A 17 14.32 -3.88 2.23
C ILE A 17 14.31 -2.98 3.46
N GLY A 18 15.08 -3.40 4.48
CA GLY A 18 15.36 -2.60 5.66
C GLY A 18 16.15 -1.38 5.23
N VAL A 19 15.54 -0.21 5.23
CA VAL A 19 16.26 1.06 5.16
C VAL A 19 16.90 1.29 6.50
N SER A 20 18.13 0.83 6.65
CA SER A 20 19.02 1.24 7.75
C SER A 20 19.25 2.74 7.66
N SER A 21 19.02 3.44 8.75
CA SER A 21 19.28 4.86 8.93
C SER A 21 20.79 5.14 8.85
N SER A 22 21.28 5.38 7.65
CA SER A 22 22.52 6.10 7.41
C SER A 22 22.29 6.97 6.17
N ASN A 23 22.66 8.23 6.23
CA ASN A 23 22.48 9.31 5.26
C ASN A 23 23.02 9.00 3.85
N ALA A 24 22.40 8.04 3.18
CA ALA A 24 22.39 7.81 1.75
C ALA A 24 20.98 7.27 1.44
N GLN A 25 20.01 8.15 1.32
CA GLN A 25 18.73 7.81 0.69
C GLN A 25 19.06 7.45 -0.74
N GLY A 26 19.23 6.15 -1.01
CA GLY A 26 19.25 5.64 -2.36
C GLY A 26 17.97 6.14 -3.04
N ARG A 27 18.11 6.98 -4.06
CA ARG A 27 16.98 7.46 -4.84
C ARG A 27 16.21 6.23 -5.32
N LEU A 28 14.91 6.23 -5.09
CA LEU A 28 14.02 5.21 -5.64
C LEU A 28 14.19 5.19 -7.16
N SER A 29 14.64 4.07 -7.73
CA SER A 29 14.83 3.96 -9.16
C SER A 29 13.59 3.35 -9.82
N GLU A 30 13.36 3.69 -11.09
CA GLU A 30 12.33 3.05 -11.91
C GLU A 30 12.46 1.53 -11.91
N GLY A 31 13.69 1.00 -12.03
CA GLY A 31 13.97 -0.44 -12.02
C GLY A 31 13.56 -1.12 -10.71
N ASP A 32 13.78 -0.48 -9.56
CA ASP A 32 13.35 -1.01 -8.25
C ASP A 32 11.82 -1.06 -8.15
N ILE A 33 11.14 -0.05 -8.67
CA ILE A 33 9.68 0.01 -8.72
C ILE A 33 9.13 -1.12 -9.60
N ILE A 34 9.67 -1.26 -10.80
CA ILE A 34 9.25 -2.32 -11.73
C ILE A 34 9.44 -3.68 -11.09
N LYS A 35 10.60 -3.95 -10.48
CA LYS A 35 10.89 -5.20 -9.78
C LYS A 35 9.90 -5.47 -8.64
N SER A 36 9.58 -4.45 -7.85
CA SER A 36 8.64 -4.56 -6.73
C SER A 36 7.21 -4.83 -7.18
N LEU A 37 6.79 -4.18 -8.27
CA LEU A 37 5.42 -4.26 -8.78
C LEU A 37 5.21 -5.41 -9.78
N ALA A 38 6.24 -5.83 -10.53
CA ALA A 38 6.16 -6.94 -11.47
C ALA A 38 6.27 -8.33 -10.81
N GLY A 39 6.51 -8.38 -9.50
CA GLY A 39 6.65 -9.62 -8.74
C GLY A 39 5.53 -10.62 -9.02
N SER A 40 5.93 -11.84 -9.26
CA SER A 40 5.23 -12.99 -9.85
C SER A 40 3.73 -12.81 -10.14
N ALA A 41 3.36 -12.88 -11.41
CA ALA A 41 1.97 -12.91 -11.91
C ALA A 41 1.09 -14.01 -11.25
N GLN A 42 1.68 -14.90 -10.50
CA GLN A 42 1.02 -15.96 -9.75
C GLN A 42 0.28 -15.43 -8.51
N ALA A 43 0.73 -14.32 -7.90
CA ALA A 43 0.03 -13.66 -6.80
C ALA A 43 -1.13 -12.78 -7.32
N ALA A 44 -1.05 -12.35 -8.57
CA ALA A 44 -2.01 -11.44 -9.20
C ALA A 44 -3.34 -12.10 -9.62
N ARG A 45 -3.52 -13.40 -9.44
CA ARG A 45 -4.83 -14.05 -9.57
C ARG A 45 -5.76 -13.83 -8.37
N ALA A 46 -5.44 -12.91 -7.50
CA ALA A 46 -6.42 -12.29 -6.61
C ALA A 46 -7.36 -11.34 -7.41
N ALA A 47 -7.71 -11.77 -8.64
CA ALA A 47 -8.45 -11.00 -9.63
C ALA A 47 -9.88 -10.61 -9.22
N ASP A 48 -10.31 -10.95 -8.01
CA ASP A 48 -11.61 -10.59 -7.45
C ASP A 48 -11.53 -9.72 -6.20
N LEU A 49 -10.43 -8.95 -6.05
CA LEU A 49 -10.40 -7.98 -4.97
C LEU A 49 -11.42 -6.86 -5.27
N ASN A 50 -12.61 -7.04 -4.70
CA ASN A 50 -13.65 -6.02 -4.76
C ASN A 50 -13.26 -4.86 -3.84
N THR A 51 -12.72 -3.79 -4.43
CA THR A 51 -12.28 -2.58 -3.71
C THR A 51 -13.42 -1.91 -2.95
N ASP A 52 -14.66 -2.02 -3.42
CA ASP A 52 -15.83 -1.48 -2.73
C ASP A 52 -16.21 -2.35 -1.52
N ALA A 53 -16.05 -3.66 -1.61
CA ALA A 53 -16.19 -4.55 -0.46
C ALA A 53 -15.12 -4.25 0.59
N LEU A 54 -13.86 -4.05 0.16
CA LEU A 54 -12.76 -3.66 1.05
C LEU A 54 -13.06 -2.36 1.80
N ARG A 55 -13.52 -1.32 1.10
CA ARG A 55 -13.92 -0.06 1.73
C ARG A 55 -15.03 -0.27 2.76
N ARG A 56 -16.10 -0.98 2.40
CA ARG A 56 -17.20 -1.29 3.32
C ARG A 56 -16.74 -2.07 4.56
N ASP A 57 -15.84 -3.03 4.40
CA ASP A 57 -15.33 -3.82 5.50
C ASP A 57 -14.51 -2.96 6.47
N VAL A 58 -13.69 -2.05 5.94
CA VAL A 58 -12.93 -1.09 6.77
C VAL A 58 -13.87 -0.11 7.49
N GLU A 59 -14.87 0.45 6.79
CA GLU A 59 -15.86 1.33 7.40
C GLU A 59 -16.63 0.65 8.53
N LYS A 60 -17.09 -0.59 8.31
CA LYS A 60 -17.77 -1.37 9.36
C LYS A 60 -16.92 -1.59 10.59
N ARG A 61 -15.62 -1.89 10.42
CA ARG A 61 -14.69 -2.08 11.55
C ARG A 61 -14.55 -0.82 12.39
N ILE A 62 -14.61 0.34 11.77
CA ILE A 62 -14.47 1.63 12.44
C ILE A 62 -15.77 2.00 13.20
N GLN A 63 -16.93 1.61 12.66
CA GLN A 63 -18.22 1.86 13.30
C GLN A 63 -18.44 1.02 14.56
N VAL A 64 -17.77 -0.13 14.68
CA VAL A 64 -17.77 -0.94 15.90
C VAL A 64 -16.75 -0.35 16.88
N GLU A 65 -17.02 0.86 17.39
CA GLU A 65 -16.22 1.49 18.44
C GLU A 65 -16.30 0.66 19.73
N GLY A 66 -15.13 0.29 20.27
CA GLY A 66 -15.02 -0.22 21.65
C GLY A 66 -14.55 -1.66 21.83
N THR A 67 -14.23 -2.38 20.78
CA THR A 67 -13.56 -3.69 20.90
C THR A 67 -12.07 -3.56 20.65
N GLU A 68 -11.30 -3.38 21.71
CA GLU A 68 -9.83 -3.49 21.74
C GLU A 68 -9.31 -4.90 21.36
N ASN A 69 -10.21 -5.80 21.05
CA ASN A 69 -9.93 -7.11 20.46
C ASN A 69 -10.51 -7.13 19.04
N ALA A 70 -9.82 -6.43 18.11
CA ALA A 70 -10.11 -6.59 16.71
C ALA A 70 -9.90 -8.05 16.34
N ALA A 71 -10.98 -8.75 16.04
CA ALA A 71 -10.96 -10.00 15.31
C ALA A 71 -9.95 -9.88 14.16
N SER A 72 -9.32 -11.01 13.80
CA SER A 72 -8.36 -11.08 12.68
C SER A 72 -8.76 -10.17 11.53
N PRO A 73 -7.78 -9.51 10.86
CA PRO A 73 -8.09 -8.63 9.74
C PRO A 73 -9.01 -9.34 8.74
N PRO A 74 -9.99 -8.64 8.14
CA PRO A 74 -10.86 -9.23 7.11
C PRO A 74 -10.04 -9.92 6.01
N PRO A 75 -10.56 -10.97 5.38
CA PRO A 75 -9.86 -11.69 4.32
C PRO A 75 -9.33 -10.78 3.21
N ALA A 76 -10.08 -9.73 2.87
CA ALA A 76 -9.67 -8.73 1.89
C ALA A 76 -8.40 -7.98 2.31
N LEU A 77 -8.28 -7.56 3.58
CA LEU A 77 -7.06 -6.92 4.10
C LEU A 77 -5.87 -7.88 4.16
N GLN A 78 -6.12 -9.15 4.47
CA GLN A 78 -5.07 -10.19 4.45
C GLN A 78 -4.58 -10.45 3.02
N ALA A 79 -5.47 -10.43 2.03
CA ALA A 79 -5.12 -10.59 0.62
C ALA A 79 -4.20 -9.46 0.14
N LEU A 80 -4.47 -8.21 0.53
CA LEU A 80 -3.62 -7.06 0.17
C LEU A 80 -2.16 -7.25 0.61
N ALA A 81 -1.93 -7.79 1.80
CA ALA A 81 -0.58 -7.98 2.34
C ALA A 81 0.27 -8.98 1.52
N LYS A 82 -0.35 -9.82 0.70
CA LYS A 82 0.31 -10.83 -0.12
C LYS A 82 0.56 -10.38 -1.56
N MET A 83 0.06 -9.21 -1.95
CA MET A 83 0.20 -8.71 -3.32
C MET A 83 1.59 -8.09 -3.55
N PRO A 84 2.12 -8.15 -4.80
CA PRO A 84 3.27 -7.37 -5.18
C PRO A 84 2.99 -5.89 -4.91
N ASN A 85 3.83 -5.27 -4.11
CA ASN A 85 3.59 -3.91 -3.66
C ASN A 85 4.88 -3.08 -3.64
N LEU A 86 4.69 -1.78 -3.80
CA LEU A 86 5.68 -0.75 -3.56
C LEU A 86 5.17 0.13 -2.42
N THR A 87 5.98 0.32 -1.40
CA THR A 87 5.68 1.23 -0.29
C THR A 87 6.55 2.47 -0.40
N VAL A 88 5.94 3.64 -0.37
CA VAL A 88 6.63 4.94 -0.45
C VAL A 88 6.11 5.92 0.59
N GLN A 89 6.97 6.82 1.03
CA GLN A 89 6.58 7.95 1.87
C GLN A 89 6.31 9.16 0.98
N ILE A 90 5.04 9.52 0.85
CA ILE A 90 4.60 10.75 0.20
C ILE A 90 4.34 11.79 1.29
N GLN A 91 4.98 12.95 1.18
CA GLN A 91 4.81 14.04 2.12
C GLN A 91 3.58 14.88 1.76
N PHE A 92 2.71 15.04 2.73
CA PHE A 92 1.55 15.92 2.66
C PHE A 92 1.72 17.08 3.64
N ASP A 93 0.99 18.14 3.42
CA ASP A 93 0.87 19.20 4.43
C ASP A 93 0.12 18.69 5.66
N PHE A 94 0.30 19.40 6.78
CA PHE A 94 -0.35 19.02 8.03
C PHE A 94 -1.87 19.04 7.84
N ASP A 95 -2.52 17.98 8.28
CA ASP A 95 -3.98 17.79 8.19
C ASP A 95 -4.57 17.98 6.78
N SER A 96 -3.82 17.62 5.74
CA SER A 96 -4.11 17.92 4.35
C SER A 96 -3.81 16.72 3.45
N ASP A 97 -4.40 16.74 2.27
CA ASP A 97 -4.13 15.91 1.11
C ASP A 97 -3.26 16.62 0.05
N TRP A 98 -2.84 17.86 0.34
CA TRP A 98 -1.91 18.59 -0.52
C TRP A 98 -0.53 17.94 -0.51
N ILE A 99 -0.12 17.45 -1.68
CA ILE A 99 1.18 16.77 -1.87
C ILE A 99 2.28 17.83 -1.92
N ARG A 100 3.24 17.72 -1.02
CA ARG A 100 4.40 18.64 -0.99
C ARG A 100 5.29 18.47 -2.22
N PRO A 101 5.85 19.55 -2.75
CA PRO A 101 6.77 19.50 -3.91
C PRO A 101 7.93 18.52 -3.74
N ALA A 102 8.42 18.31 -2.51
CA ALA A 102 9.46 17.33 -2.20
C ALA A 102 9.11 15.89 -2.60
N SER A 103 7.82 15.55 -2.79
CA SER A 103 7.38 14.23 -3.22
C SER A 103 7.06 14.12 -4.72
N TRP A 104 7.14 15.21 -5.47
CA TRP A 104 6.79 15.20 -6.89
C TRP A 104 7.75 14.35 -7.71
N GLU A 105 9.05 14.42 -7.41
CA GLU A 105 10.06 13.57 -8.07
C GLU A 105 9.73 12.08 -7.84
N THR A 106 9.41 11.69 -6.60
CA THR A 106 9.04 10.31 -6.26
C THR A 106 7.82 9.84 -7.06
N ILE A 107 6.78 10.70 -7.18
CA ILE A 107 5.57 10.37 -7.96
C ILE A 107 5.91 10.29 -9.45
N GLY A 108 6.80 11.13 -9.96
CA GLY A 108 7.28 11.08 -11.34
C GLY A 108 7.96 9.75 -11.67
N VAL A 109 8.89 9.29 -10.83
CA VAL A 109 9.57 7.98 -11.01
C VAL A 109 8.57 6.81 -10.95
N ILE A 110 7.54 6.91 -10.10
CA ILE A 110 6.45 5.92 -10.08
C ILE A 110 5.67 5.95 -11.39
N ALA A 111 5.35 7.13 -11.90
CA ALA A 111 4.64 7.26 -13.17
C ALA A 111 5.43 6.68 -14.35
N ASP A 112 6.74 6.92 -14.41
CA ASP A 112 7.63 6.34 -15.43
C ASP A 112 7.58 4.82 -15.37
N ALA A 113 7.69 4.23 -14.18
CA ALA A 113 7.57 2.79 -14.00
C ALA A 113 6.18 2.25 -14.43
N LEU A 114 5.10 2.97 -14.14
CA LEU A 114 3.75 2.58 -14.57
C LEU A 114 3.54 2.66 -16.09
N HIS A 115 4.33 3.46 -16.81
CA HIS A 115 4.36 3.50 -18.27
C HIS A 115 5.25 2.40 -18.88
N HIS A 116 6.09 1.74 -18.09
CA HIS A 116 6.94 0.68 -18.57
C HIS A 116 6.13 -0.48 -19.17
N PRO A 117 6.55 -1.08 -20.30
CA PRO A 117 5.82 -2.15 -21.00
C PRO A 117 5.39 -3.32 -20.08
N LEU A 118 6.21 -3.70 -19.11
CA LEU A 118 5.92 -4.78 -18.16
C LEU A 118 4.74 -4.48 -17.22
N LEU A 119 4.42 -3.21 -16.99
CA LEU A 119 3.36 -2.78 -16.08
C LEU A 119 2.18 -2.12 -16.82
N LEU A 120 2.32 -1.82 -18.10
CA LEU A 120 1.37 -1.02 -18.88
C LEU A 120 -0.04 -1.61 -18.91
N SER A 121 -0.15 -2.95 -18.97
CA SER A 121 -1.44 -3.65 -18.98
C SER A 121 -2.05 -3.87 -17.59
N ASN A 122 -1.35 -3.52 -16.53
CA ASN A 122 -1.76 -3.84 -15.17
C ASN A 122 -2.61 -2.73 -14.53
N LYS A 123 -3.46 -3.16 -13.59
CA LYS A 123 -4.21 -2.29 -12.69
C LYS A 123 -3.52 -2.24 -11.33
N PHE A 124 -3.71 -1.12 -10.63
CA PHE A 124 -3.09 -0.89 -9.33
C PHE A 124 -4.08 -0.30 -8.34
N ILE A 125 -3.90 -0.65 -7.07
CA ILE A 125 -4.56 0.05 -5.97
C ILE A 125 -3.53 0.98 -5.34
N VAL A 126 -3.90 2.24 -5.18
CA VAL A 126 -3.17 3.25 -4.42
C VAL A 126 -3.76 3.27 -3.02
N VAL A 127 -3.02 2.78 -2.03
CA VAL A 127 -3.50 2.65 -0.65
C VAL A 127 -2.87 3.72 0.22
N GLY A 128 -3.71 4.55 0.85
CA GLY A 128 -3.28 5.53 1.84
C GLY A 128 -3.34 4.98 3.25
N HIS A 129 -2.31 5.28 4.05
CA HIS A 129 -2.23 4.92 5.47
C HIS A 129 -1.92 6.15 6.34
N THR A 130 -2.36 6.11 7.60
CA THR A 130 -1.99 7.07 8.65
C THR A 130 -1.25 6.37 9.77
N ASP A 131 -0.68 7.14 10.68
CA ASP A 131 -0.38 6.68 12.02
C ASP A 131 -1.68 6.63 12.87
N ALA A 132 -1.59 6.14 14.10
CA ALA A 132 -2.73 5.99 15.01
C ALA A 132 -3.01 7.26 15.84
N LYS A 133 -2.45 8.43 15.46
CA LYS A 133 -2.79 9.68 16.12
C LYS A 133 -4.16 10.17 15.68
N GLY A 134 -5.02 10.49 16.64
CA GLY A 134 -6.33 11.06 16.38
C GLY A 134 -7.45 10.03 16.37
N LYS A 135 -8.57 10.40 15.77
CA LYS A 135 -9.75 9.53 15.70
C LYS A 135 -9.66 8.59 14.50
N ARG A 136 -9.92 7.33 14.71
CA ARG A 136 -9.86 6.25 13.69
C ARG A 136 -10.70 6.57 12.45
N ALA A 137 -11.94 7.06 12.63
CA ALA A 137 -12.81 7.47 11.52
C ALA A 137 -12.26 8.68 10.75
N TYR A 138 -11.57 9.59 11.44
CA TYR A 138 -10.87 10.71 10.79
C TYR A 138 -9.68 10.21 9.96
N ASN A 139 -8.85 9.34 10.52
CA ASN A 139 -7.71 8.75 9.86
C ASN A 139 -8.10 8.00 8.59
N LEU A 140 -9.24 7.28 8.60
CA LEU A 140 -9.78 6.64 7.40
C LEU A 140 -10.07 7.68 6.30
N LYS A 141 -10.80 8.74 6.62
CA LYS A 141 -11.15 9.79 5.66
C LYS A 141 -9.91 10.53 5.13
N LEU A 142 -8.95 10.83 6.02
CA LEU A 142 -7.70 11.50 5.63
C LEU A 142 -6.86 10.62 4.69
N SER A 143 -6.73 9.34 5.00
CA SER A 143 -5.99 8.40 4.16
C SER A 143 -6.66 8.20 2.80
N GLN A 144 -7.99 8.22 2.72
CA GLN A 144 -8.72 8.16 1.45
C GLN A 144 -8.43 9.40 0.60
N ARG A 145 -8.56 10.62 1.15
CA ARG A 145 -8.25 11.85 0.41
C ARG A 145 -6.80 11.87 -0.10
N ARG A 146 -5.83 11.40 0.71
CA ARG A 146 -4.42 11.30 0.31
C ARG A 146 -4.19 10.31 -0.82
N ALA A 147 -4.84 9.15 -0.76
CA ALA A 147 -4.79 8.16 -1.85
C ALA A 147 -5.41 8.72 -3.13
N ASP A 148 -6.54 9.42 -3.03
CA ASP A 148 -7.19 10.09 -4.16
C ASP A 148 -6.26 11.17 -4.76
N ALA A 149 -5.63 12.01 -3.95
CA ALA A 149 -4.72 13.05 -4.42
C ALA A 149 -3.52 12.49 -5.20
N VAL A 150 -2.94 11.37 -4.74
CA VAL A 150 -1.85 10.70 -5.45
C VAL A 150 -2.34 10.10 -6.77
N ARG A 151 -3.50 9.42 -6.76
CA ARG A 151 -4.13 8.89 -7.98
C ARG A 151 -4.40 10.01 -8.99
N ASP A 152 -4.99 11.09 -8.54
CA ASP A 152 -5.39 12.21 -9.40
C ASP A 152 -4.17 12.91 -10.01
N MET A 153 -3.08 13.05 -9.25
CA MET A 153 -1.83 13.58 -9.78
C MET A 153 -1.22 12.64 -10.85
N LEU A 154 -1.24 11.32 -10.64
CA LEU A 154 -0.79 10.35 -11.64
C LEU A 154 -1.64 10.42 -12.92
N VAL A 155 -2.94 10.58 -12.80
CA VAL A 155 -3.87 10.67 -13.94
C VAL A 155 -3.73 12.01 -14.67
N SER A 156 -3.83 13.13 -13.94
CA SER A 156 -3.92 14.46 -14.55
C SER A 156 -2.57 14.98 -15.05
N THR A 157 -1.50 14.78 -14.28
CA THR A 157 -0.17 15.31 -14.58
C THR A 157 0.64 14.32 -15.42
N PHE A 158 0.64 13.05 -15.01
CA PHE A 158 1.48 12.02 -15.64
C PHE A 158 0.74 11.13 -16.66
N ARG A 159 -0.53 11.43 -16.95
CA ARG A 159 -1.31 10.76 -18.01
C ARG A 159 -1.47 9.24 -17.83
N ILE A 160 -1.41 8.74 -16.60
CA ILE A 160 -1.79 7.35 -16.34
C ILE A 160 -3.29 7.20 -16.59
N GLU A 161 -3.68 6.15 -17.30
CA GLU A 161 -5.10 5.91 -17.62
C GLU A 161 -5.92 5.73 -16.33
N PRO A 162 -7.04 6.48 -16.14
CA PRO A 162 -7.83 6.45 -14.91
C PRO A 162 -8.32 5.06 -14.51
N GLY A 163 -8.68 4.22 -15.49
CA GLY A 163 -9.17 2.85 -15.27
C GLY A 163 -8.11 1.87 -14.76
N ARG A 164 -6.83 2.30 -14.71
CA ARG A 164 -5.74 1.51 -14.16
C ARG A 164 -5.52 1.75 -12.66
N LEU A 165 -6.07 2.81 -12.10
CA LEU A 165 -5.79 3.21 -10.72
C LEU A 165 -7.07 3.29 -9.90
N VAL A 166 -7.08 2.61 -8.76
CA VAL A 166 -8.14 2.71 -7.75
C VAL A 166 -7.51 3.19 -6.44
N ALA A 167 -8.06 4.25 -5.84
CA ALA A 167 -7.57 4.75 -4.56
C ALA A 167 -8.37 4.18 -3.40
N VAL A 168 -7.71 3.74 -2.34
CA VAL A 168 -8.33 3.21 -1.12
C VAL A 168 -7.61 3.76 0.11
N GLY A 169 -8.35 4.34 1.05
CA GLY A 169 -7.83 4.70 2.37
C GLY A 169 -8.04 3.56 3.35
N LEU A 170 -7.01 3.23 4.10
CA LEU A 170 -7.09 2.24 5.18
C LEU A 170 -6.87 2.87 6.58
N GLY A 171 -6.60 4.18 6.65
CA GLY A 171 -6.32 4.82 7.94
C GLY A 171 -5.18 4.12 8.67
N GLU A 172 -5.43 3.78 9.93
CA GLU A 172 -4.50 3.07 10.82
C GLU A 172 -4.71 1.54 10.87
N GLU A 173 -5.57 0.98 9.98
CA GLU A 173 -5.97 -0.44 10.03
C GLU A 173 -4.83 -1.42 9.73
N GLN A 174 -3.76 -0.94 9.09
CA GLN A 174 -2.57 -1.72 8.76
C GLN A 174 -1.31 -0.92 9.08
N LEU A 175 -0.98 -0.80 10.36
CA LEU A 175 0.26 -0.16 10.78
C LEU A 175 1.47 -0.98 10.31
N GLN A 176 2.49 -0.33 9.77
CA GLN A 176 3.74 -0.95 9.40
C GLN A 176 4.58 -1.25 10.65
N ASP A 177 4.59 -0.32 11.60
CA ASP A 177 5.19 -0.49 12.93
C ASP A 177 4.07 -0.52 13.98
N GLN A 178 3.67 -1.73 14.35
CA GLN A 178 2.63 -1.98 15.35
C GLN A 178 3.12 -1.70 16.78
N ASN A 179 4.43 -1.79 17.01
CA ASN A 179 5.03 -1.51 18.32
C ASN A 179 5.05 0.00 18.61
N ASN A 180 5.13 0.82 17.55
CA ASN A 180 5.08 2.27 17.62
C ASN A 180 3.96 2.81 16.73
N PRO A 181 2.68 2.72 17.15
CA PRO A 181 1.52 3.07 16.31
C PRO A 181 1.56 4.50 15.76
N ASN A 182 2.24 5.41 16.49
CA ASN A 182 2.38 6.84 16.13
C ASN A 182 3.64 7.14 15.31
N ALA A 183 4.41 6.12 14.90
CA ALA A 183 5.63 6.31 14.14
C ALA A 183 5.35 6.87 12.73
N GLY A 184 6.28 7.71 12.25
CA GLY A 184 6.17 8.33 10.92
C GLY A 184 6.13 7.31 9.77
N VAL A 185 6.73 6.13 9.95
CA VAL A 185 6.74 5.05 8.97
C VAL A 185 5.32 4.53 8.64
N ASN A 186 4.38 4.70 9.56
CA ASN A 186 2.97 4.34 9.34
C ASN A 186 2.27 5.29 8.36
N ARG A 187 2.73 6.54 8.24
CA ARG A 187 2.22 7.52 7.26
C ARG A 187 2.86 7.27 5.91
N ARG A 188 2.22 6.42 5.09
CA ARG A 188 2.77 5.95 3.82
C ARG A 188 1.67 5.79 2.76
N VAL A 189 2.12 5.65 1.52
CA VAL A 189 1.29 5.21 0.38
C VAL A 189 1.85 3.90 -0.15
N GLN A 190 0.98 2.95 -0.44
CA GLN A 190 1.34 1.69 -1.08
C GLN A 190 0.70 1.62 -2.47
N PHE A 191 1.46 1.10 -3.42
CA PHE A 191 0.96 0.71 -4.73
C PHE A 191 0.92 -0.82 -4.79
N LEU A 192 -0.24 -1.37 -5.06
CA LEU A 192 -0.47 -2.82 -5.14
C LEU A 192 -0.83 -3.18 -6.56
N ASN A 193 -0.07 -4.08 -7.16
CA ASN A 193 -0.41 -4.60 -8.48
C ASN A 193 -1.50 -5.68 -8.35
N ILE A 194 -2.66 -5.45 -8.95
CA ILE A 194 -3.80 -6.37 -8.95
C ILE A 194 -3.95 -7.15 -10.26
N GLY A 195 -2.91 -7.14 -11.09
CA GLY A 195 -2.88 -7.91 -12.32
C GLY A 195 -3.37 -7.17 -13.56
N PRO A 196 -3.45 -7.87 -14.70
CA PRO A 196 -3.85 -7.28 -15.96
C PRO A 196 -5.33 -6.86 -15.95
N ARG A 197 -5.65 -5.95 -16.90
CA ARG A 197 -7.02 -5.48 -17.16
C ARG A 197 -7.91 -6.61 -17.67
#